data_5236e6f684228227b4d15ab4cf94a83a
#
_entry.id   5236e6f684228227b4d15ab4cf94a83a
#
_cell.length_a   1.000
_cell.length_b   1.000
_cell.length_c   1.000
_cell.angle_alpha   90.00
_cell.angle_beta   90.00
_cell.angle_gamma   90.00
#
_symmetry.space_group_name_H-M   'P 1'
#
loop_
_entity.id
_entity.type
_entity.pdbx_description
1 polymer ?
#
loop_
_entity_poly.entity_id
_entity_poly.type
_entity_poly.pdbx_seq_one_letter_code
_entity_poly.pdbx_strand_id
1 'polypeptide(L)' 'MAKMRVHELAKELEIKSQDIIDTLSSTEYAVKSAQSGIEDAAQEIVRKKFSKKAMFGKLFSDNG' A
#
# COMPACT_ATOMS: atom_id res chain seq x y z
N MET A 1 -4.20 -14.35 -6.45
CA MET A 1 -3.90 -14.12 -5.25
C MET A 1 -2.55 -14.37 -4.82
N ALA A 2 -1.61 -13.68 -5.33
CA ALA A 2 -0.25 -13.81 -4.96
C ALA A 2 0.04 -12.95 -3.76
N LYS A 3 0.75 -13.48 -2.83
CA LYS A 3 1.17 -12.71 -1.70
C LYS A 3 2.41 -11.94 -2.06
N MET A 4 2.46 -10.70 -1.65
CA MET A 4 3.64 -9.89 -1.88
C MET A 4 4.30 -9.58 -0.56
N ARG A 5 5.56 -9.25 -0.61
CA ARG A 5 6.24 -8.82 0.59
C ARG A 5 6.20 -7.33 0.68
N VAL A 6 6.37 -6.82 1.88
CA VAL A 6 6.29 -5.38 2.11
C VAL A 6 7.20 -4.63 1.15
N HIS A 7 8.45 -5.06 1.05
CA HIS A 7 9.37 -4.30 0.22
C HIS A 7 9.03 -4.40 -1.26
N GLU A 8 8.36 -5.46 -1.67
CA GLU A 8 7.97 -5.58 -3.06
C GLU A 8 6.83 -4.63 -3.37
N LEU A 9 5.87 -4.54 -2.48
CA LEU A 9 4.78 -3.63 -2.68
C LEU A 9 5.27 -2.19 -2.62
N ALA A 10 6.20 -1.92 -1.74
CA ALA A 10 6.75 -0.59 -1.64
C ALA A 10 7.41 -0.19 -2.94
N LYS A 11 8.11 -1.13 -3.55
CA LYS A 11 8.77 -0.84 -4.80
C LYS A 11 7.76 -0.57 -5.89
N GLU A 12 6.71 -1.35 -5.92
CA GLU A 12 5.69 -1.19 -6.92
C GLU A 12 5.00 0.15 -6.80
N LEU A 13 4.76 0.61 -5.59
CA LEU A 13 4.10 1.87 -5.35
C LEU A 13 5.06 3.03 -5.23
N GLU A 14 6.35 2.75 -5.33
CA GLU A 14 7.38 3.78 -5.25
C GLU A 14 7.34 4.51 -3.93
N ILE A 15 7.15 3.76 -2.86
CA ILE A 15 7.15 4.31 -1.51
C ILE A 15 8.13 3.49 -0.68
N LYS A 16 8.26 3.84 0.57
CA LYS A 16 9.17 3.14 1.43
C LYS A 16 8.49 2.00 2.15
N SER A 17 9.24 0.98 2.49
CA SER A 17 8.68 -0.13 3.24
C SER A 17 8.11 0.36 4.55
N GLN A 18 8.76 1.33 5.15
CA GLN A 18 8.30 1.84 6.41
C GLN A 18 6.90 2.44 6.29
N ASP A 19 6.61 3.06 5.17
CA ASP A 19 5.29 3.63 4.93
C ASP A 19 4.23 2.53 4.97
N ILE A 20 4.53 1.40 4.39
CA ILE A 20 3.61 0.28 4.39
C ILE A 20 3.45 -0.26 5.80
N ILE A 21 4.55 -0.42 6.50
CA ILE A 21 4.52 -0.93 7.85
C ILE A 21 3.68 -0.02 8.73
N ASP A 22 3.88 1.27 8.60
CA ASP A 22 3.12 2.23 9.37
C ASP A 22 1.64 2.18 9.03
N THR A 23 1.34 2.10 7.76
CA THR A 23 -0.03 2.05 7.32
C THR A 23 -0.75 0.82 7.86
N LEU A 24 -0.11 -0.32 7.77
CA LEU A 24 -0.71 -1.55 8.21
C LEU A 24 -0.71 -1.71 9.72
N SER A 25 0.17 -1.01 10.39
CA SER A 25 0.25 -1.17 11.84
C SER A 25 -1.03 -0.69 12.52
N SER A 26 -1.82 0.12 11.85
CA SER A 26 -3.08 0.56 12.42
C SER A 26 -4.22 -0.35 11.96
N THR A 27 -3.94 -1.43 11.28
CA THR A 27 -4.95 -2.36 10.84
C THR A 27 -4.67 -3.73 11.46
N GLU A 28 -5.51 -4.69 11.15
CA GLU A 28 -5.29 -6.02 11.66
C GLU A 28 -4.17 -6.71 10.94
N TYR A 29 -3.65 -6.11 9.89
CA TYR A 29 -2.59 -6.73 9.10
C TYR A 29 -1.22 -6.19 9.44
N ALA A 30 -1.04 -5.74 10.65
CA ALA A 30 0.24 -5.16 11.05
C ALA A 30 1.40 -6.11 10.75
N VAL A 31 2.46 -5.57 10.21
CA VAL A 31 3.64 -6.35 9.89
C VAL A 31 4.83 -5.77 10.63
N LYS A 32 5.85 -6.58 10.82
CA LYS A 32 6.99 -6.14 11.60
C LYS A 32 8.22 -5.84 10.80
N SER A 33 8.30 -6.35 9.62
CA SER A 33 9.51 -6.10 8.85
C SER A 33 9.19 -6.01 7.38
N ALA A 34 10.11 -5.49 6.63
CA ALA A 34 9.94 -5.33 5.21
C ALA A 34 9.88 -6.64 4.48
N GLN A 35 10.26 -7.71 5.14
CA GLN A 35 10.23 -9.02 4.52
C GLN A 35 8.95 -9.77 4.83
N SER A 36 8.08 -9.20 5.60
CA SER A 36 6.83 -9.86 5.94
C SER A 36 5.94 -9.95 4.73
N GLY A 37 5.16 -11.00 4.65
CA GLY A 37 4.22 -11.15 3.56
C GLY A 37 2.99 -10.32 3.81
N ILE A 38 2.35 -9.89 2.74
CA ILE A 38 1.15 -9.10 2.84
C ILE A 38 0.03 -9.80 2.09
N GLU A 39 -1.11 -9.92 2.73
CA GLU A 39 -2.25 -10.57 2.10
C GLU A 39 -2.91 -9.61 1.12
N ASP A 40 -3.75 -10.15 0.27
CA ASP A 40 -4.42 -9.34 -0.72
C ASP A 40 -5.19 -8.19 -0.08
N ALA A 41 -5.88 -8.45 0.99
CA ALA A 41 -6.65 -7.40 1.65
C ALA A 41 -5.74 -6.29 2.14
N ALA A 42 -4.60 -6.66 2.69
CA ALA A 42 -3.68 -5.65 3.18
C ALA A 42 -3.07 -4.88 2.02
N GLN A 43 -2.80 -5.57 0.93
CA GLN A 43 -2.27 -4.89 -0.23
C GLN A 43 -3.25 -3.84 -0.72
N GLU A 44 -4.52 -4.16 -0.72
CA GLU A 44 -5.50 -3.20 -1.15
C GLU A 44 -5.54 -1.98 -0.28
N ILE A 45 -5.43 -2.15 1.01
CA ILE A 45 -5.43 -1.04 1.92
C ILE A 45 -4.28 -0.09 1.60
N VAL A 46 -3.11 -0.66 1.38
CA VAL A 46 -1.94 0.14 1.09
C VAL A 46 -2.07 0.79 -0.28
N ARG A 47 -2.57 0.05 -1.25
CA ARG A 47 -2.71 0.62 -2.58
C ARG A 47 -3.67 1.78 -2.59
N LYS A 48 -4.73 1.68 -1.83
CA LYS A 48 -5.67 2.78 -1.78
C LYS A 48 -5.06 4.00 -1.13
N LYS A 49 -4.24 3.78 -0.12
CA LYS A 49 -3.64 4.91 0.55
C LYS A 49 -2.57 5.60 -0.28
N PHE A 50 -1.80 4.82 -1.01
CA PHE A 50 -0.69 5.38 -1.77
C PHE A 50 -0.89 5.28 -3.27
N SER A 51 -2.10 5.22 -3.72
CA SER A 51 -2.34 5.03 -5.15
C SER A 51 -2.21 6.34 -5.88
N LYS A 52 -1.09 6.54 -6.48
CA LYS A 52 -0.84 7.77 -7.19
C LYS A 52 -1.73 7.91 -8.40
N LYS A 53 -2.00 6.82 -9.05
CA LYS A 53 -2.82 6.90 -10.22
C LYS A 53 -4.23 7.33 -9.89
N ALA A 54 -4.77 6.78 -8.84
CA ALA A 54 -6.10 7.13 -8.46
C ALA A 54 -6.18 8.58 -8.08
N MET A 55 -5.19 9.02 -7.38
CA MET A 55 -5.14 10.35 -6.95
C MET A 55 -5.14 11.30 -8.10
N PHE A 56 -4.34 10.96 -9.07
CA PHE A 56 -4.23 11.76 -10.22
C PHE A 56 -5.54 11.90 -10.92
N GLY A 57 -6.23 10.83 -11.16
CA GLY A 57 -7.48 10.87 -11.82
C GLY A 57 -8.53 11.58 -11.01
N LYS A 58 -8.48 11.40 -9.72
CA LYS A 58 -9.43 12.01 -8.91
C LYS A 58 -9.39 13.48 -8.92
N LEU A 59 -8.26 14.01 -8.93
CA LEU A 59 -8.11 15.39 -8.95
C LEU A 59 -8.85 16.01 -10.03
N PHE A 60 -8.76 15.43 -11.16
CA PHE A 60 -9.46 15.92 -12.24
C PHE A 60 -10.91 15.85 -12.08
N SER A 61 -11.40 14.74 -11.72
CA SER A 61 -12.80 14.56 -11.66
C SER A 61 -13.40 15.42 -10.61
N ASP A 62 -12.74 15.57 -9.55
CA ASP A 62 -13.24 16.33 -8.51
C ASP A 62 -13.45 17.71 -8.86
N ASN A 63 -12.53 18.21 -9.51
CA ASN A 63 -12.61 19.55 -9.82
C ASN A 63 -13.57 19.81 -10.80
N GLY A 64 -13.79 18.85 -11.56
CA GLY A 64 -14.75 18.99 -12.56
C GLY A 64 -15.92 19.44 -11.94
#